data_f83f42428fd6f45a2bea2b4eecc22142
#
_entry.id   f83f42428fd6f45a2bea2b4eecc22142
#
_cell.length_a   1.000
_cell.length_b   1.000
_cell.length_c   1.000
_cell.angle_alpha   90.00
_cell.angle_beta   90.00
_cell.angle_gamma   90.00
#
_symmetry.space_group_name_H-M   'P 1'
#
loop_
_entity.id
_entity.type
_entity.pdbx_description
1 polymer ?
#
loop_
_entity_poly.entity_id
_entity_poly.type
_entity_poly.pdbx_seq_one_letter_code
_entity_poly.pdbx_strand_id
1 'polypeptide(L)'
;SYVMWEKLVAMYAGVCFEKGLAVALPENFPSNADATAEVHCGRLYRYENNADIAKDVAVSTHNMFAYDGLYLASAVTSYLSEQGITLQKALCDVPDAYTSSLFVGITMSRENKEKIFSELGCSVEGEITMGKTHAVIRPLRDKKGITVFAESVSCEQAAAFCEDITSRIKGIFR
;
A
#
# COMPACT_ATOMS: atom_id res chain seq x y z
N SER A 1 -4.31 -10.68 19.75
CA SER A 1 -3.55 -9.63 19.07
C SER A 1 -4.35 -9.12 17.87
N TYR A 2 -4.29 -7.81 17.61
CA TYR A 2 -4.90 -7.21 16.43
C TYR A 2 -4.07 -7.58 15.19
N VAL A 3 -4.72 -7.95 14.10
CA VAL A 3 -4.07 -8.20 12.81
C VAL A 3 -4.45 -7.05 11.89
N MET A 4 -3.47 -6.38 11.32
CA MET A 4 -3.69 -5.32 10.34
C MET A 4 -4.33 -5.91 9.08
N TRP A 5 -5.27 -5.18 8.50
CA TRP A 5 -6.01 -5.65 7.33
C TRP A 5 -5.10 -5.86 6.11
N GLU A 6 -4.06 -5.04 5.98
CA GLU A 6 -3.06 -5.14 4.91
C GLU A 6 -2.32 -6.48 4.96
N LYS A 7 -2.06 -6.99 6.18
CA LYS A 7 -1.44 -8.31 6.35
C LYS A 7 -2.38 -9.43 5.94
N LEU A 8 -3.69 -9.29 6.19
CA LEU A 8 -4.70 -10.25 5.72
C LEU A 8 -4.84 -10.24 4.21
N VAL A 9 -4.83 -9.06 3.59
CA VAL A 9 -4.86 -8.91 2.13
C VAL A 9 -3.62 -9.53 1.49
N ALA A 10 -2.41 -9.26 2.02
CA ALA A 10 -1.18 -9.86 1.52
C ALA A 10 -1.18 -11.39 1.64
N MET A 11 -1.64 -11.92 2.78
CA MET A 11 -1.80 -13.36 2.97
C MET A 11 -2.75 -13.97 1.94
N TYR A 12 -3.93 -13.37 1.73
CA TYR A 12 -4.89 -13.92 0.77
C TYR A 12 -4.44 -13.72 -0.69
N ALA A 13 -3.64 -12.69 -0.97
CA ALA A 13 -2.96 -12.56 -2.26
C ALA A 13 -2.05 -13.76 -2.53
N GLY A 14 -1.31 -14.24 -1.52
CA GLY A 14 -0.53 -15.49 -1.60
C GLY A 14 -1.38 -16.68 -2.01
N VAL A 15 -2.56 -16.84 -1.41
CA VAL A 15 -3.53 -17.89 -1.79
C VAL A 15 -3.98 -17.75 -3.25
N CYS A 16 -4.17 -16.53 -3.74
CA CYS A 16 -4.49 -16.30 -5.15
C CYS A 16 -3.32 -16.68 -6.06
N PHE A 17 -2.09 -16.34 -5.69
CA PHE A 17 -0.89 -16.67 -6.44
C PHE A 17 -0.68 -18.19 -6.54
N GLU A 18 -0.88 -18.95 -5.46
CA GLU A 18 -0.85 -20.41 -5.47
C GLU A 18 -1.85 -21.02 -6.46
N LYS A 19 -2.98 -20.35 -6.68
CA LYS A 19 -4.00 -20.73 -7.68
C LYS A 19 -3.68 -20.23 -9.09
N GLY A 20 -2.51 -19.60 -9.30
CA GLY A 20 -2.11 -19.02 -10.59
C GLY A 20 -2.87 -17.75 -10.98
N LEU A 21 -3.61 -17.16 -10.05
CA LEU A 21 -4.37 -15.93 -10.27
C LEU A 21 -3.46 -14.70 -10.12
N ALA A 22 -3.68 -13.70 -10.97
CA ALA A 22 -3.04 -12.40 -10.82
C ALA A 22 -3.81 -11.56 -9.80
N VAL A 23 -3.09 -10.72 -9.05
CA VAL A 23 -3.66 -9.80 -8.06
C VAL A 23 -3.33 -8.37 -8.46
N ALA A 24 -4.25 -7.43 -8.22
CA ALA A 24 -4.01 -6.01 -8.39
C ALA A 24 -4.29 -5.26 -7.08
N LEU A 25 -3.33 -4.45 -6.65
CA LEU A 25 -3.42 -3.64 -5.43
C LEU A 25 -3.09 -2.18 -5.74
N PRO A 26 -3.61 -1.21 -4.96
CA PRO A 26 -3.22 0.17 -5.08
C PRO A 26 -1.71 0.35 -4.98
N GLU A 27 -1.17 1.35 -5.67
CA GLU A 27 0.27 1.63 -5.67
C GLU A 27 0.83 1.94 -4.28
N ASN A 28 0.02 2.57 -3.43
CA ASN A 28 0.34 2.86 -2.03
C ASN A 28 0.03 1.71 -1.06
N PHE A 29 -0.27 0.51 -1.56
CA PHE A 29 -0.41 -0.66 -0.70
C PHE A 29 0.98 -1.09 -0.18
N PRO A 30 1.13 -1.51 1.09
CA PRO A 30 2.41 -1.88 1.69
C PRO A 30 3.20 -2.92 0.90
N SER A 31 4.52 -2.88 1.04
CA SER A 31 5.49 -3.76 0.33
C SER A 31 5.40 -5.24 0.73
N ASN A 32 4.71 -5.57 1.82
CA ASN A 32 4.48 -6.96 2.21
C ASN A 32 3.75 -7.78 1.12
N ALA A 33 2.94 -7.13 0.29
CA ALA A 33 2.30 -7.79 -0.84
C ALA A 33 3.29 -8.12 -1.96
N ASP A 34 4.31 -7.28 -2.20
CA ASP A 34 5.37 -7.55 -3.17
C ASP A 34 6.24 -8.70 -2.69
N ALA A 35 6.63 -8.70 -1.42
CA ALA A 35 7.37 -9.80 -0.81
C ALA A 35 6.59 -11.13 -0.88
N THR A 36 5.26 -11.08 -0.65
CA THR A 36 4.41 -12.26 -0.82
C THR A 36 4.37 -12.72 -2.27
N ALA A 37 4.29 -11.81 -3.22
CA ALA A 37 4.30 -12.14 -4.65
C ALA A 37 5.64 -12.79 -5.06
N GLU A 38 6.76 -12.31 -4.55
CA GLU A 38 8.08 -12.90 -4.78
C GLU A 38 8.16 -14.33 -4.27
N VAL A 39 7.72 -14.59 -3.03
CA VAL A 39 7.73 -15.93 -2.41
C VAL A 39 6.91 -16.93 -3.22
N HIS A 40 5.73 -16.52 -3.71
CA HIS A 40 4.82 -17.39 -4.46
C HIS A 40 5.02 -17.32 -5.98
N CYS A 41 6.05 -16.62 -6.49
CA CYS A 41 6.24 -16.35 -7.93
C CYS A 41 4.96 -15.80 -8.58
N GLY A 42 4.23 -14.97 -7.85
CA GLY A 42 2.92 -14.43 -8.19
C GLY A 42 2.99 -13.22 -9.12
N ARG A 43 1.90 -12.97 -9.83
CA ARG A 43 1.75 -11.78 -10.67
C ARG A 43 0.98 -10.71 -9.89
N LEU A 44 1.70 -9.75 -9.33
CA LEU A 44 1.14 -8.57 -8.66
C LEU A 44 1.21 -7.37 -9.59
N TYR A 45 0.07 -6.70 -9.78
CA TYR A 45 -0.02 -5.42 -10.48
C TYR A 45 -0.28 -4.30 -9.49
N ARG A 46 0.44 -3.20 -9.65
CA ARG A 46 0.19 -1.96 -8.92
C ARG A 46 -0.60 -1.02 -9.82
N TYR A 47 -1.65 -0.40 -9.29
CA TYR A 47 -2.45 0.56 -10.05
C TYR A 47 -2.61 1.87 -9.31
N GLU A 48 -2.40 2.96 -10.03
CA GLU A 48 -2.75 4.30 -9.57
C GLU A 48 -4.05 4.76 -10.23
N ASN A 49 -4.16 4.72 -11.53
CA ASN A 49 -5.37 5.18 -12.20
C ASN A 49 -5.64 4.61 -13.59
N ASN A 50 -4.70 3.97 -14.32
CA ASN A 50 -4.88 3.72 -15.76
C ASN A 50 -3.98 2.64 -16.39
N ALA A 51 -3.45 1.69 -15.67
CA ALA A 51 -2.84 0.55 -16.37
C ALA A 51 -3.96 -0.43 -16.75
N ASP A 52 -4.24 -0.61 -18.03
CA ASP A 52 -5.38 -1.40 -18.52
C ASP A 52 -5.42 -2.82 -17.93
N ILE A 53 -4.27 -3.51 -17.91
CA ILE A 53 -4.18 -4.87 -17.34
C ILE A 53 -4.44 -4.87 -15.82
N ALA A 54 -3.87 -3.92 -15.09
CA ALA A 54 -4.09 -3.80 -13.65
C ALA A 54 -5.56 -3.50 -13.35
N LYS A 55 -6.23 -2.71 -14.20
CA LYS A 55 -7.64 -2.37 -14.06
C LYS A 55 -8.52 -3.60 -14.26
N ASP A 56 -8.26 -4.40 -15.29
CA ASP A 56 -9.03 -5.62 -15.55
C ASP A 56 -8.91 -6.63 -14.40
N VAL A 57 -7.71 -6.78 -13.85
CA VAL A 57 -7.50 -7.62 -12.67
C VAL A 57 -8.18 -7.02 -11.45
N ALA A 58 -8.06 -5.70 -11.23
CA ALA A 58 -8.62 -5.01 -10.07
C ALA A 58 -10.16 -5.15 -9.98
N VAL A 59 -10.88 -5.15 -11.10
CA VAL A 59 -12.33 -5.30 -11.15
C VAL A 59 -12.79 -6.76 -11.21
N SER A 60 -11.87 -7.71 -11.30
CA SER A 60 -12.22 -9.13 -11.34
C SER A 60 -12.79 -9.62 -10.00
N THR A 61 -13.70 -10.59 -10.07
CA THR A 61 -14.36 -11.13 -8.87
C THR A 61 -13.37 -11.71 -7.88
N HIS A 62 -12.30 -12.37 -8.34
CA HIS A 62 -11.31 -12.95 -7.44
C HIS A 62 -10.46 -11.89 -6.71
N ASN A 63 -10.41 -10.66 -7.21
CA ASN A 63 -9.67 -9.55 -6.59
C ASN A 63 -10.53 -8.72 -5.61
N MET A 64 -11.81 -9.06 -5.40
CA MET A 64 -12.71 -8.34 -4.49
C MET A 64 -12.17 -8.26 -3.05
N PHE A 65 -11.41 -9.25 -2.62
CA PHE A 65 -10.79 -9.25 -1.28
C PHE A 65 -9.90 -8.01 -1.02
N ALA A 66 -9.40 -7.36 -2.07
CA ALA A 66 -8.51 -6.19 -1.96
C ALA A 66 -9.25 -4.91 -1.55
N TYR A 67 -10.58 -4.86 -1.65
CA TYR A 67 -11.39 -3.67 -1.34
C TYR A 67 -12.73 -3.96 -0.64
N ASP A 68 -13.09 -5.23 -0.49
CA ASP A 68 -14.30 -5.65 0.21
C ASP A 68 -13.92 -6.50 1.44
N GLY A 69 -14.06 -5.89 2.63
CA GLY A 69 -13.71 -6.53 3.90
C GLY A 69 -14.57 -7.74 4.25
N LEU A 70 -15.85 -7.78 3.83
CA LEU A 70 -16.71 -8.94 4.05
C LEU A 70 -16.31 -10.10 3.15
N TYR A 71 -15.99 -9.80 1.90
CA TYR A 71 -15.46 -10.80 0.97
C TYR A 71 -14.14 -11.37 1.51
N LEU A 72 -13.19 -10.51 1.91
CA LEU A 72 -11.92 -10.95 2.49
C LEU A 72 -12.14 -11.84 3.72
N ALA A 73 -12.98 -11.42 4.66
CA ALA A 73 -13.27 -12.21 5.87
C ALA A 73 -13.84 -13.60 5.54
N SER A 74 -14.79 -13.66 4.61
CA SER A 74 -15.38 -14.92 4.14
C SER A 74 -14.35 -15.81 3.46
N ALA A 75 -13.57 -15.24 2.54
CA ALA A 75 -12.56 -15.95 1.76
C ALA A 75 -11.44 -16.51 2.65
N VAL A 76 -10.96 -15.71 3.62
CA VAL A 76 -9.96 -16.13 4.60
C VAL A 76 -10.52 -17.26 5.48
N THR A 77 -11.76 -17.12 5.98
CA THR A 77 -12.38 -18.15 6.84
C THR A 77 -12.54 -19.47 6.09
N SER A 78 -12.99 -19.43 4.85
CA SER A 78 -13.10 -20.62 3.99
C SER A 78 -11.74 -21.28 3.78
N TYR A 79 -10.72 -20.48 3.41
CA TYR A 79 -9.36 -20.99 3.23
C TYR A 79 -8.80 -21.67 4.48
N LEU A 80 -8.93 -21.04 5.65
CA LEU A 80 -8.45 -21.60 6.92
C LEU A 80 -9.16 -22.91 7.26
N SER A 81 -10.48 -22.97 7.02
CA SER A 81 -11.27 -24.18 7.21
C SER A 81 -10.86 -25.31 6.26
N GLU A 82 -10.70 -25.02 4.98
CA GLU A 82 -10.26 -25.98 3.94
C GLU A 82 -8.88 -26.56 4.25
N GLN A 83 -7.96 -25.71 4.71
CA GLN A 83 -6.58 -26.12 5.02
C GLN A 83 -6.43 -26.72 6.43
N GLY A 84 -7.45 -26.61 7.29
CA GLY A 84 -7.37 -27.05 8.68
C GLY A 84 -6.29 -26.32 9.50
N ILE A 85 -6.01 -25.05 9.20
CA ILE A 85 -4.98 -24.24 9.85
C ILE A 85 -5.57 -23.05 10.59
N THR A 86 -4.82 -22.53 11.56
CA THR A 86 -5.18 -21.30 12.26
C THR A 86 -4.75 -20.05 11.48
N LEU A 87 -5.42 -18.93 11.72
CA LEU A 87 -5.03 -17.64 11.16
C LEU A 87 -3.57 -17.28 11.50
N GLN A 88 -3.15 -17.55 12.74
CA GLN A 88 -1.77 -17.30 13.16
C GLN A 88 -0.75 -18.05 12.30
N LYS A 89 -1.05 -19.31 11.98
CA LYS A 89 -0.17 -20.12 11.11
C LYS A 89 -0.16 -19.57 9.68
N ALA A 90 -1.30 -19.18 9.14
CA ALA A 90 -1.39 -18.61 7.78
C ALA A 90 -0.65 -17.28 7.64
N LEU A 91 -0.51 -16.50 8.73
CA LEU A 91 0.16 -15.21 8.73
C LEU A 91 1.66 -15.28 9.03
N CYS A 92 2.21 -16.46 9.39
CA CYS A 92 3.61 -16.59 9.80
C CYS A 92 4.60 -16.16 8.70
N ASP A 93 4.28 -16.48 7.46
CA ASP A 93 5.17 -16.26 6.32
C ASP A 93 4.92 -14.90 5.63
N VAL A 94 3.95 -14.13 6.10
CA VAL A 94 3.65 -12.80 5.58
C VAL A 94 4.45 -11.76 6.36
N PRO A 95 5.34 -11.01 5.70
CA PRO A 95 6.12 -9.97 6.36
C PRO A 95 5.24 -8.90 7.00
N ASP A 96 5.70 -8.34 8.11
CA ASP A 96 5.07 -7.16 8.69
C ASP A 96 5.41 -5.92 7.86
N ALA A 97 4.43 -5.06 7.65
CA ALA A 97 4.59 -3.74 7.06
C ALA A 97 4.05 -2.70 8.03
N TYR A 98 4.86 -1.72 8.37
CA TYR A 98 4.50 -0.65 9.28
C TYR A 98 4.32 0.64 8.51
N THR A 99 3.09 1.12 8.45
CA THR A 99 2.71 2.26 7.64
C THR A 99 2.15 3.40 8.47
N SER A 100 2.29 4.61 7.95
CA SER A 100 1.64 5.81 8.45
C SER A 100 1.19 6.68 7.29
N SER A 101 0.10 7.42 7.45
CA SER A 101 -0.33 8.37 6.45
C SER A 101 -0.85 9.65 7.08
N LEU A 102 -0.50 10.80 6.48
CA LEU A 102 -0.96 12.11 6.90
C LEU A 102 -1.49 12.91 5.71
N PHE A 103 -2.55 13.65 5.98
CA PHE A 103 -3.14 14.57 5.03
C PHE A 103 -2.57 15.98 5.17
N VAL A 104 -2.33 16.64 4.03
CA VAL A 104 -1.94 18.05 3.97
C VAL A 104 -2.87 18.78 3.02
N GLY A 105 -3.57 19.80 3.52
CA GLY A 105 -4.54 20.60 2.77
C GLY A 105 -3.87 21.63 1.84
N ILE A 106 -3.07 21.17 0.89
CA ILE A 106 -2.39 22.01 -0.11
C ILE A 106 -2.82 21.55 -1.49
N THR A 107 -3.35 22.47 -2.30
CA THR A 107 -3.76 22.18 -3.67
C THR A 107 -2.55 21.73 -4.50
N MET A 108 -2.64 20.56 -5.11
CA MET A 108 -1.59 20.02 -5.96
C MET A 108 -1.72 20.58 -7.38
N SER A 109 -1.38 21.86 -7.57
CA SER A 109 -1.11 22.43 -8.89
C SER A 109 0.21 21.88 -9.45
N ARG A 110 0.43 22.04 -10.76
CA ARG A 110 1.71 21.63 -11.36
C ARG A 110 2.90 22.36 -10.71
N GLU A 111 2.77 23.65 -10.48
CA GLU A 111 3.80 24.48 -9.84
C GLU A 111 4.08 24.02 -8.40
N ASN A 112 3.04 23.77 -7.60
CA ASN A 112 3.20 23.27 -6.24
C ASN A 112 3.84 21.88 -6.20
N LYS A 113 3.49 21.00 -7.16
CA LYS A 113 4.12 19.69 -7.30
C LYS A 113 5.61 19.82 -7.55
N GLU A 114 6.00 20.61 -8.57
CA GLU A 114 7.40 20.83 -8.92
C GLU A 114 8.19 21.41 -7.74
N LYS A 115 7.61 22.37 -7.02
CA LYS A 115 8.22 22.95 -5.82
C LYS A 115 8.41 21.96 -4.69
N ILE A 116 7.37 21.20 -4.34
CA ILE A 116 7.44 20.17 -3.29
C ILE A 116 8.49 19.12 -3.64
N PHE A 117 8.45 18.59 -4.86
CA PHE A 117 9.35 17.52 -5.27
C PHE A 117 10.80 17.96 -5.34
N SER A 118 11.07 19.18 -5.81
CA SER A 118 12.41 19.75 -5.83
C SER A 118 12.97 19.96 -4.41
N GLU A 119 12.18 20.56 -3.51
CA GLU A 119 12.62 20.87 -2.13
C GLU A 119 12.82 19.64 -1.26
N LEU A 120 12.04 18.59 -1.51
CA LEU A 120 12.14 17.34 -0.77
C LEU A 120 13.11 16.33 -1.39
N GLY A 121 13.55 16.57 -2.64
CA GLY A 121 14.37 15.62 -3.38
C GLY A 121 13.62 14.36 -3.80
N CYS A 122 12.32 14.50 -4.09
CA CYS A 122 11.49 13.37 -4.53
C CYS A 122 11.85 12.91 -5.95
N SER A 123 11.56 11.64 -6.24
CA SER A 123 11.48 11.15 -7.62
C SER A 123 10.36 11.87 -8.40
N VAL A 124 10.32 11.69 -9.72
CA VAL A 124 9.26 12.22 -10.60
C VAL A 124 7.87 11.70 -10.15
N GLU A 125 7.84 10.54 -9.54
CA GLU A 125 6.64 9.87 -9.03
C GLU A 125 6.27 10.28 -7.61
N GLY A 126 7.07 11.14 -6.97
CA GLY A 126 6.82 11.65 -5.62
C GLY A 126 7.28 10.72 -4.51
N GLU A 127 8.26 9.88 -4.80
CA GLU A 127 8.83 8.94 -3.84
C GLU A 127 10.07 9.50 -3.18
N ILE A 128 10.22 9.20 -1.89
CA ILE A 128 11.38 9.53 -1.07
C ILE A 128 11.81 8.27 -0.34
N THR A 129 13.09 7.92 -0.44
CA THR A 129 13.66 6.79 0.29
C THR A 129 14.80 7.26 1.19
N MET A 130 14.77 6.86 2.46
CA MET A 130 15.84 7.13 3.43
C MET A 130 16.16 5.86 4.22
N GLY A 131 17.22 5.20 3.84
CA GLY A 131 17.59 3.91 4.42
C GLY A 131 16.56 2.84 4.14
N LYS A 132 15.89 2.34 5.19
CA LYS A 132 14.80 1.35 5.10
C LYS A 132 13.41 1.97 5.17
N THR A 133 13.31 3.28 5.15
CA THR A 133 12.04 4.01 5.19
C THR A 133 11.75 4.57 3.82
N HIS A 134 10.54 4.35 3.35
CA HIS A 134 10.04 4.83 2.06
C HIS A 134 8.80 5.69 2.29
N ALA A 135 8.66 6.76 1.53
CA ALA A 135 7.44 7.55 1.53
C ALA A 135 7.01 7.94 0.12
N VAL A 136 5.72 8.09 -0.06
CA VAL A 136 5.09 8.50 -1.33
C VAL A 136 4.16 9.67 -1.08
N ILE A 137 4.27 10.69 -1.91
CA ILE A 137 3.44 11.89 -1.87
C ILE A 137 2.44 11.82 -3.03
N ARG A 138 1.16 11.73 -2.72
CA ARG A 138 0.08 11.59 -3.71
C ARG A 138 -0.94 12.72 -3.61
N PRO A 139 -1.36 13.30 -4.74
CA PRO A 139 -2.49 14.23 -4.75
C PRO A 139 -3.80 13.48 -4.47
N LEU A 140 -4.72 14.11 -3.77
CA LEU A 140 -6.09 13.63 -3.72
C LEU A 140 -6.77 13.78 -5.08
N ARG A 141 -7.79 12.95 -5.35
CA ARG A 141 -8.54 12.97 -6.63
C ARG A 141 -9.16 14.33 -6.94
N ASP A 142 -9.60 15.05 -5.93
CA ASP A 142 -10.17 16.41 -6.05
C ASP A 142 -9.11 17.51 -6.11
N LYS A 143 -7.82 17.15 -6.04
CA LYS A 143 -6.64 18.05 -6.00
C LYS A 143 -6.63 19.08 -4.87
N LYS A 144 -7.55 18.99 -3.89
CA LYS A 144 -7.63 19.91 -2.75
C LYS A 144 -6.69 19.57 -1.61
N GLY A 145 -5.89 18.54 -1.77
CA GLY A 145 -4.91 18.14 -0.78
C GLY A 145 -3.98 17.08 -1.32
N ILE A 146 -3.02 16.73 -0.50
CA ILE A 146 -2.08 15.65 -0.72
C ILE A 146 -2.08 14.70 0.45
N THR A 147 -1.80 13.44 0.20
CA THR A 147 -1.52 12.44 1.23
C THR A 147 -0.03 12.11 1.17
N VAL A 148 0.62 12.13 2.31
CA VAL A 148 1.93 11.56 2.52
C VAL A 148 1.71 10.18 3.12
N PHE A 149 2.17 9.16 2.46
CA PHE A 149 2.16 7.78 2.92
C PHE A 149 3.60 7.36 3.18
N ALA A 150 3.88 6.78 4.33
CA ALA A 150 5.22 6.30 4.69
C ALA A 150 5.16 4.85 5.17
N GLU A 151 6.18 4.08 4.82
CA GLU A 151 6.44 2.71 5.26
C GLU A 151 7.83 2.60 5.84
N SER A 152 7.98 1.85 6.94
CA SER A 152 9.26 1.65 7.63
C SER A 152 9.32 0.30 8.36
N VAL A 153 10.38 0.10 9.11
CA VAL A 153 10.61 -1.12 9.93
C VAL A 153 9.88 -1.09 11.28
N SER A 154 9.27 0.04 11.66
CA SER A 154 8.38 0.16 12.83
C SER A 154 7.34 1.25 12.63
N CYS A 155 6.23 1.16 13.39
CA CYS A 155 5.17 2.17 13.36
C CYS A 155 5.69 3.55 13.73
N GLU A 156 6.56 3.64 14.73
CA GLU A 156 7.13 4.90 15.21
C GLU A 156 7.99 5.57 14.14
N GLN A 157 8.81 4.78 13.43
CA GLN A 157 9.64 5.31 12.34
C GLN A 157 8.80 5.75 11.14
N ALA A 158 7.78 4.97 10.77
CA ALA A 158 6.86 5.34 9.70
C ALA A 158 6.12 6.65 10.05
N ALA A 159 5.61 6.78 11.29
CA ALA A 159 4.93 7.97 11.77
C ALA A 159 5.87 9.19 11.79
N ALA A 160 7.05 9.07 12.40
CA ALA A 160 8.02 10.15 12.49
C ALA A 160 8.46 10.65 11.10
N PHE A 161 8.69 9.74 10.16
CA PHE A 161 9.06 10.10 8.79
C PHE A 161 7.93 10.81 8.05
N CYS A 162 6.70 10.32 8.22
CA CYS A 162 5.50 10.93 7.65
C CYS A 162 5.28 12.35 8.19
N GLU A 163 5.48 12.56 9.50
CA GLU A 163 5.39 13.87 10.17
C GLU A 163 6.49 14.84 9.70
N ASP A 164 7.74 14.36 9.55
CA ASP A 164 8.85 15.18 9.05
C ASP A 164 8.55 15.70 7.64
N ILE A 165 8.19 14.81 6.71
CA ILE A 165 7.84 15.19 5.33
C ILE A 165 6.66 16.18 5.33
N THR A 166 5.61 15.89 6.11
CA THR A 166 4.44 16.75 6.23
C THR A 166 4.80 18.16 6.74
N SER A 167 5.67 18.24 7.74
CA SER A 167 6.15 19.50 8.31
C SER A 167 6.98 20.29 7.31
N ARG A 168 7.86 19.64 6.57
CA ARG A 168 8.65 20.26 5.49
C ARG A 168 7.75 20.80 4.38
N ILE A 169 6.75 20.03 3.93
CA ILE A 169 5.77 20.49 2.94
C ILE A 169 5.04 21.74 3.43
N LYS A 170 4.54 21.75 4.68
CA LYS A 170 3.90 22.93 5.24
C LYS A 170 4.84 24.14 5.34
N GLY A 171 6.14 23.91 5.57
CA GLY A 171 7.18 24.95 5.60
C GLY A 171 7.40 25.64 4.26
N ILE A 172 7.25 24.91 3.13
CA ILE A 172 7.42 25.43 1.77
C ILE A 172 6.39 26.52 1.42
N PHE A 173 5.21 26.50 2.06
CA PHE A 173 4.07 27.37 1.75
C PHE A 173 3.74 28.36 2.88
N ARG A 174 4.62 28.53 3.85
CA ARG A 174 4.56 29.60 4.85
C ARG A 174 5.35 30.81 4.38
#